data_3e70479b5c23485b19f8367d2b2a88b9
#
_entry.id   3e70479b5c23485b19f8367d2b2a88b9
#
_cell.length_a   1.000
_cell.length_b   1.000
_cell.length_c   1.000
_cell.angle_alpha   90.00
_cell.angle_beta   90.00
_cell.angle_gamma   90.00
#
_symmetry.space_group_name_H-M   'P 1'
#
loop_
_entity.id
_entity.type
_entity.pdbx_description
1 polymer ?
#
loop_
_entity_poly.entity_id
_entity_poly.type
_entity_poly.pdbx_seq_one_letter_code
_entity_poly.pdbx_strand_id
1 'polypeptide(L)' 'MIGYTLALVQAVRRAPKHKLGVRLGKACIDANVPISQVAKDFRVTRPTVYAWFTGRSNPNWRQEIAIENYIKKLA' A
#
# COMPACT_ATOMS: atom_id res chain seq x y z
N MET A 1 -16.34 -7.56 -4.73
CA MET A 1 -15.29 -7.85 -3.74
C MET A 1 -13.94 -8.00 -4.41
N ILE A 2 -12.96 -7.39 -3.90
CA ILE A 2 -11.62 -7.42 -4.46
C ILE A 2 -10.71 -8.32 -3.66
N GLY A 3 -9.45 -8.39 -4.02
CA GLY A 3 -8.51 -9.33 -3.45
C GLY A 3 -7.98 -9.07 -2.05
N TYR A 4 -8.56 -8.13 -1.29
CA TYR A 4 -8.08 -7.87 0.07
C TYR A 4 -8.80 -8.74 1.08
N THR A 5 -8.03 -9.49 1.87
CA THR A 5 -8.60 -10.28 2.96
C THR A 5 -8.94 -9.36 4.12
N LEU A 6 -9.89 -9.80 4.95
CA LEU A 6 -10.22 -9.06 6.17
C LEU A 6 -9.01 -8.90 7.09
N ALA A 7 -8.19 -9.96 7.19
CA ALA A 7 -6.99 -9.92 8.02
C ALA A 7 -6.03 -8.80 7.57
N LEU A 8 -5.82 -8.64 6.27
CA LEU A 8 -4.95 -7.60 5.75
C LEU A 8 -5.55 -6.22 5.99
N VAL A 9 -6.85 -6.04 5.74
CA VAL A 9 -7.53 -4.77 5.98
C VAL A 9 -7.38 -4.35 7.45
N GLN A 10 -7.57 -5.28 8.37
CA GLN A 10 -7.42 -4.99 9.80
C GLN A 10 -5.98 -4.66 10.16
N ALA A 11 -5.00 -5.37 9.58
CA ALA A 11 -3.60 -5.09 9.83
C ALA A 11 -3.22 -3.68 9.35
N VAL A 12 -3.71 -3.26 8.20
CA VAL A 12 -3.48 -1.91 7.69
C VAL A 12 -4.12 -0.86 8.60
N ARG A 13 -5.32 -1.11 9.09
CA ARG A 13 -6.01 -0.17 9.99
C ARG A 13 -5.29 -0.02 11.33
N ARG A 14 -4.62 -1.06 11.81
CA ARG A 14 -3.87 -1.04 13.07
C ARG A 14 -2.47 -0.47 12.92
N ALA A 15 -1.96 -0.40 11.70
CA ALA A 15 -0.61 0.06 11.44
C ALA A 15 -0.49 1.58 11.67
N PRO A 16 0.74 2.07 11.94
CA PRO A 16 0.95 3.51 12.14
C PRO A 16 0.56 4.31 10.90
N LYS A 17 -0.43 5.18 11.04
CA LYS A 17 -1.04 5.89 9.91
C LYS A 17 -0.14 6.94 9.28
N HIS A 18 0.92 7.35 9.96
CA HIS A 18 1.85 8.34 9.42
C HIS A 18 2.82 7.75 8.39
N LYS A 19 2.99 6.43 8.38
CA LYS A 19 3.92 5.80 7.45
C LYS A 19 3.36 5.81 6.03
N LEU A 20 4.23 6.16 5.09
CA LEU A 20 3.82 6.31 3.69
C LEU A 20 3.26 5.02 3.11
N GLY A 21 3.89 3.89 3.41
CA GLY A 21 3.39 2.60 2.93
C GLY A 21 2.00 2.27 3.45
N VAL A 22 1.72 2.64 4.70
CA VAL A 22 0.40 2.43 5.30
C VAL A 22 -0.63 3.36 4.65
N ARG A 23 -0.26 4.59 4.37
CA ARG A 23 -1.13 5.53 3.65
C ARG A 23 -1.45 4.99 2.25
N LEU A 24 -0.46 4.43 1.58
CA LEU A 24 -0.68 3.79 0.29
C LEU A 24 -1.65 2.61 0.43
N GLY A 25 -1.48 1.80 1.46
CA GLY A 25 -2.36 0.67 1.72
C GLY A 25 -3.81 1.09 1.90
N LYS A 26 -4.04 2.12 2.71
CA LYS A 26 -5.39 2.66 2.90
C LYS A 26 -6.00 3.16 1.59
N ALA A 27 -5.23 3.92 0.83
CA ALA A 27 -5.72 4.46 -0.44
C ALA A 27 -6.08 3.34 -1.43
N CYS A 28 -5.25 2.31 -1.51
CA CYS A 28 -5.48 1.19 -2.41
C CYS A 28 -6.70 0.36 -1.99
N ILE A 29 -6.87 0.13 -0.70
CA ILE A 29 -8.05 -0.58 -0.18
C ILE A 29 -9.31 0.20 -0.52
N ASP A 30 -9.31 1.50 -0.24
CA ASP A 30 -10.48 2.35 -0.49
C ASP A 30 -10.81 2.45 -1.98
N ALA A 31 -9.80 2.43 -2.83
CA ALA A 31 -9.98 2.51 -4.29
C ALA A 31 -10.11 1.15 -4.97
N ASN A 32 -10.07 0.07 -4.19
CA ASN A 32 -10.16 -1.30 -4.71
C ASN A 32 -9.04 -1.65 -5.69
N VAL A 33 -7.83 -1.18 -5.44
CA VAL A 33 -6.66 -1.53 -6.25
C VAL A 33 -6.00 -2.75 -5.61
N PRO A 34 -5.93 -3.89 -6.31
CA PRO A 34 -5.37 -5.11 -5.71
C PRO A 34 -3.85 -5.02 -5.54
N ILE A 35 -3.33 -5.80 -4.59
CA ILE A 35 -1.89 -5.83 -4.32
C ILE A 35 -1.09 -6.22 -5.55
N SER A 36 -1.59 -7.14 -6.36
CA SER A 36 -0.91 -7.54 -7.59
C SER A 36 -0.67 -6.36 -8.53
N GLN A 37 -1.66 -5.45 -8.62
CA GLN A 37 -1.52 -4.25 -9.44
C GLN A 37 -0.49 -3.29 -8.86
N VAL A 38 -0.51 -3.10 -7.54
CA VAL A 38 0.44 -2.22 -6.85
C VAL A 38 1.87 -2.75 -7.04
N ALA A 39 2.07 -4.04 -6.84
CA ALA A 39 3.38 -4.66 -7.03
C ALA A 39 3.89 -4.45 -8.45
N LYS A 40 3.02 -4.62 -9.44
CA LYS A 40 3.36 -4.42 -10.84
C LYS A 40 3.71 -2.95 -11.13
N ASP A 41 2.89 -2.04 -10.61
CA ASP A 41 3.08 -0.60 -10.86
C ASP A 41 4.39 -0.08 -10.29
N PHE A 42 4.80 -0.60 -9.14
CA PHE A 42 6.05 -0.17 -8.49
C PHE A 42 7.22 -1.12 -8.76
N ARG A 43 7.01 -2.17 -9.56
CA ARG A 43 8.05 -3.15 -9.93
C ARG A 43 8.70 -3.78 -8.71
N VAL A 44 7.87 -4.17 -7.75
CA VAL A 44 8.31 -4.85 -6.53
C VAL A 44 7.52 -6.14 -6.38
N THR A 45 7.92 -6.97 -5.43
CA THR A 45 7.21 -8.22 -5.15
C THR A 45 5.98 -7.94 -4.27
N ARG A 46 5.03 -8.87 -4.30
CA ARG A 46 3.85 -8.78 -3.43
C ARG A 46 4.22 -8.75 -1.95
N PRO A 47 5.15 -9.59 -1.46
CA PRO A 47 5.59 -9.49 -0.06
C PRO A 47 6.10 -8.11 0.33
N THR A 48 6.78 -7.41 -0.58
CA THR A 48 7.24 -6.05 -0.34
C THR A 48 6.06 -5.10 -0.14
N VAL A 49 5.03 -5.22 -0.98
CA VAL A 49 3.82 -4.39 -0.84
C VAL A 49 3.11 -4.68 0.48
N TYR A 50 2.99 -5.95 0.86
CA TYR A 50 2.41 -6.32 2.15
C TYR A 50 3.18 -5.67 3.31
N ALA A 51 4.50 -5.69 3.25
CA ALA A 51 5.34 -5.09 4.28
C ALA A 51 5.12 -3.57 4.37
N TRP A 52 4.98 -2.90 3.23
CA TRP A 52 4.67 -1.46 3.20
C TRP A 52 3.30 -1.19 3.83
N PHE A 53 2.28 -1.91 3.40
CA PHE A 53 0.89 -1.68 3.83
C PHE A 53 0.71 -1.90 5.32
N THR A 54 1.45 -2.83 5.89
CA THR A 54 1.35 -3.15 7.32
C THR A 54 2.35 -2.39 8.17
N GLY A 55 3.19 -1.56 7.56
CA GLY A 55 4.14 -0.73 8.29
C GLY A 55 5.38 -1.44 8.76
N ARG A 56 5.61 -2.68 8.33
CA ARG A 56 6.80 -3.44 8.73
C ARG A 56 8.07 -2.97 8.05
N SER A 57 7.95 -2.40 6.86
CA SER A 57 9.07 -1.77 6.18
C SER A 57 8.59 -0.52 5.49
N ASN A 58 9.53 0.35 5.15
CA ASN A 58 9.23 1.60 4.46
C ASN A 58 9.77 1.54 3.04
N PRO A 59 9.07 2.16 2.06
CA PRO A 59 9.63 2.33 0.72
C PRO A 59 10.93 3.14 0.80
N ASN A 60 11.83 2.93 -0.14
CA ASN A 60 13.04 3.75 -0.16
C ASN A 60 12.69 5.16 -0.68
N TRP A 61 13.64 6.10 -0.46
CA TRP A 61 13.40 7.50 -0.81
C TRP A 61 13.08 7.72 -2.29
N ARG A 62 13.62 6.86 -3.17
CA ARG A 62 13.36 6.99 -4.61
C ARG A 62 11.91 6.69 -4.98
N GLN A 63 11.26 5.88 -4.17
CA GLN A 63 9.87 5.48 -4.42
C GLN A 63 8.87 6.42 -3.77
N GLU A 64 9.30 7.26 -2.83
CA GLU A 64 8.38 8.10 -2.06
C GLU A 64 7.57 9.05 -2.94
N ILE A 65 8.21 9.72 -3.87
CA ILE A 65 7.50 10.66 -4.74
C ILE A 65 6.48 9.93 -5.61
N ALA A 66 6.87 8.78 -6.17
CA ALA A 66 5.97 7.98 -6.97
C ALA A 66 4.76 7.49 -6.17
N ILE A 67 4.99 7.11 -4.92
CA ILE A 67 3.93 6.65 -4.02
C ILE A 67 2.99 7.82 -3.67
N GLU A 68 3.53 8.98 -3.35
CA GLU A 68 2.70 10.16 -3.07
C GLU A 68 1.81 10.50 -4.27
N ASN A 69 2.36 10.48 -5.46
CA ASN A 69 1.58 10.75 -6.67
C ASN A 69 0.52 9.68 -6.91
N TYR A 70 0.84 8.43 -6.64
CA TYR A 70 -0.09 7.32 -6.78
C TYR A 70 -1.29 7.50 -5.84
N ILE A 71 -1.01 7.85 -4.58
CA ILE A 71 -2.06 8.13 -3.60
C ILE A 71 -2.98 9.25 -4.07
N LYS A 72 -2.39 10.33 -4.60
CA LYS A 72 -3.16 11.46 -5.11
C LYS A 72 -4.08 11.07 -6.26
N LYS A 73 -3.61 10.19 -7.14
CA LYS A 73 -4.44 9.70 -8.25
C LYS A 73 -5.64 8.89 -7.77
N LEU A 74 -5.47 8.17 -6.67
CA LEU A 74 -6.54 7.33 -6.13
C LEU A 74 -7.58 8.12 -5.34
N ALA A 75 -7.22 9.28 -4.89
CA ALA A 75 -8.10 10.11 -4.08
C ALA A 75 -9.26 10.70 -4.88
#